data_f854aa7aaaedf3a892f31c461b0f4121
#
_entry.id   f854aa7aaaedf3a892f31c461b0f4121
#
_cell.length_a   1.000
_cell.length_b   1.000
_cell.length_c   1.000
_cell.angle_alpha   90.00
_cell.angle_beta   90.00
_cell.angle_gamma   90.00
#
_symmetry.space_group_name_H-M   'P 1'
#
loop_
_entity.id
_entity.type
_entity.pdbx_description
1 polymer ?
#
loop_
_entity_poly.entity_id
_entity_poly.type
_entity_poly.pdbx_seq_one_letter_code
_entity_poly.pdbx_strand_id
1 'polypeptide(L)'
;MDNGILGTQVITQIGIIVNDIEKVSASYAKFFGIEQPQWFWTDTVDLAQTEFNGELSEARAKLAFFDCGQLQIELIEPDHNPSTWREFLDKEGEGVHHIAFSIKGMKEKIELLHSKNMPLIQKGEFTGGRYAYIDTFSELKVLTELLENDK
;
A
#
# COMPACT_ATOMS: atom_id res chain seq x y z
N MET A 1 24.17 8.97 15.86
CA MET A 1 23.28 7.98 15.30
C MET A 1 22.45 8.63 14.20
N ASP A 2 22.35 8.00 13.07
CA ASP A 2 21.57 8.59 11.99
C ASP A 2 20.06 8.38 12.20
N ASN A 3 19.26 8.97 11.33
CA ASN A 3 17.80 8.89 11.40
C ASN A 3 17.23 7.73 10.61
N GLY A 4 18.10 6.78 10.24
CA GLY A 4 17.68 5.69 9.37
C GLY A 4 17.44 6.17 7.95
N ILE A 5 16.84 5.31 7.14
CA ILE A 5 16.65 5.59 5.71
C ILE A 5 15.52 6.59 5.49
N LEU A 6 14.40 6.42 6.20
CA LEU A 6 13.19 7.22 5.94
C LEU A 6 13.08 8.48 6.78
N GLY A 7 13.85 8.59 7.86
CA GLY A 7 13.76 9.71 8.80
C GLY A 7 12.57 9.60 9.73
N THR A 8 11.86 8.48 9.72
CA THR A 8 10.72 8.23 10.58
C THR A 8 10.59 6.74 10.85
N GLN A 9 10.01 6.39 11.99
CA GLN A 9 9.65 5.01 12.28
C GLN A 9 8.16 4.91 12.65
N VAL A 10 7.40 5.95 12.32
CA VAL A 10 5.96 5.98 12.60
C VAL A 10 5.23 5.22 11.49
N ILE A 11 4.66 4.08 11.84
CA ILE A 11 3.83 3.29 10.91
C ILE A 11 2.45 3.92 10.88
N THR A 12 2.02 4.38 9.70
CA THR A 12 0.73 5.04 9.56
C THR A 12 -0.36 4.10 9.10
N GLN A 13 0.00 2.95 8.51
CA GLN A 13 -0.98 2.07 7.90
C GLN A 13 -0.44 0.65 7.80
N ILE A 14 -1.33 -0.33 7.94
CA ILE A 14 -1.03 -1.73 7.64
C ILE A 14 -1.99 -2.13 6.53
N GLY A 15 -1.45 -2.60 5.41
CA GLY A 15 -2.24 -3.03 4.26
C GLY A 15 -2.39 -4.54 4.24
N ILE A 16 -3.62 -5.00 4.01
CA ILE A 16 -3.97 -6.41 4.05
C ILE A 16 -4.67 -6.78 2.74
N ILE A 17 -4.14 -7.77 2.03
CA ILE A 17 -4.73 -8.26 0.78
C ILE A 17 -5.82 -9.26 1.11
N VAL A 18 -6.98 -9.11 0.46
CA VAL A 18 -8.14 -9.97 0.69
C VAL A 18 -8.76 -10.40 -0.64
N ASN A 19 -9.46 -11.54 -0.63
CA ASN A 19 -10.22 -12.02 -1.79
C ASN A 19 -11.60 -11.37 -1.88
N ASP A 20 -12.19 -11.05 -0.75
CA ASP A 20 -13.57 -10.55 -0.70
C ASP A 20 -13.65 -9.44 0.35
N ILE A 21 -13.53 -8.21 -0.13
CA ILE A 21 -13.45 -7.05 0.75
C ILE A 21 -14.76 -6.82 1.52
N GLU A 22 -15.91 -7.16 0.92
CA GLU A 22 -17.20 -7.06 1.61
C GLU A 22 -17.22 -7.94 2.86
N LYS A 23 -16.82 -9.19 2.68
CA LYS A 23 -16.82 -10.16 3.76
C LYS A 23 -15.82 -9.79 4.85
N VAL A 24 -14.59 -9.44 4.46
CA VAL A 24 -13.53 -9.15 5.44
C VAL A 24 -13.80 -7.84 6.16
N SER A 25 -14.28 -6.82 5.45
CA SER A 25 -14.61 -5.55 6.12
C SER A 25 -15.76 -5.72 7.10
N ALA A 26 -16.75 -6.57 6.77
CA ALA A 26 -17.82 -6.88 7.72
C ALA A 26 -17.28 -7.56 8.97
N SER A 27 -16.31 -8.48 8.81
CA SER A 27 -15.69 -9.16 9.95
C SER A 27 -14.94 -8.19 10.85
N TYR A 28 -14.17 -7.27 10.25
CA TYR A 28 -13.46 -6.24 11.02
C TYR A 28 -14.42 -5.31 11.76
N ALA A 29 -15.49 -4.87 11.06
CA ALA A 29 -16.48 -3.99 11.66
C ALA A 29 -17.11 -4.63 12.89
N LYS A 30 -17.46 -5.92 12.78
CA LYS A 30 -18.04 -6.67 13.89
C LYS A 30 -17.03 -6.82 15.03
N PHE A 31 -15.79 -7.14 14.69
CA PHE A 31 -14.72 -7.34 15.68
C PHE A 31 -14.46 -6.07 16.47
N PHE A 32 -14.44 -4.91 15.80
CA PHE A 32 -14.20 -3.62 16.43
C PHE A 32 -15.46 -2.99 17.05
N GLY A 33 -16.64 -3.51 16.72
CA GLY A 33 -17.90 -2.94 17.19
C GLY A 33 -18.21 -1.59 16.57
N ILE A 34 -17.93 -1.44 15.28
CA ILE A 34 -18.14 -0.19 14.55
C ILE A 34 -18.93 -0.46 13.27
N GLU A 35 -19.40 0.62 12.64
CA GLU A 35 -20.10 0.54 11.36
C GLU A 35 -19.12 0.09 10.27
N GLN A 36 -19.60 -0.77 9.37
CA GLN A 36 -18.78 -1.26 8.26
C GLN A 36 -18.52 -0.12 7.27
N PRO A 37 -17.25 0.19 6.97
CA PRO A 37 -16.94 1.21 5.98
C PRO A 37 -17.30 0.72 4.58
N GLN A 38 -17.63 1.67 3.70
CA GLN A 38 -17.85 1.34 2.30
C GLN A 38 -16.51 1.27 1.59
N TRP A 39 -16.35 0.26 0.74
CA TRP A 39 -15.17 0.16 -0.09
C TRP A 39 -15.35 1.04 -1.34
N PHE A 40 -14.23 1.40 -1.95
CA PHE A 40 -14.22 2.19 -3.18
C PHE A 40 -13.06 1.73 -4.05
N TRP A 41 -13.17 1.99 -5.36
CA TRP A 41 -12.12 1.65 -6.31
C TRP A 41 -11.02 2.70 -6.30
N THR A 42 -9.76 2.26 -6.45
CA THR A 42 -8.68 3.17 -6.79
C THR A 42 -8.98 3.77 -8.17
N ASP A 43 -8.31 4.88 -8.49
CA ASP A 43 -8.51 5.56 -9.77
C ASP A 43 -8.07 4.70 -10.95
N THR A 44 -8.60 5.02 -12.13
CA THR A 44 -8.16 4.40 -13.38
C THR A 44 -6.76 4.90 -13.75
N VAL A 45 -6.10 4.21 -14.67
CA VAL A 45 -4.70 4.45 -14.99
C VAL A 45 -4.42 5.87 -15.52
N ASP A 46 -5.39 6.47 -16.18
CA ASP A 46 -5.24 7.83 -16.69
C ASP A 46 -5.04 8.86 -15.56
N LEU A 47 -5.60 8.59 -14.38
CA LEU A 47 -5.43 9.45 -13.20
C LEU A 47 -4.35 8.92 -12.27
N ALA A 48 -4.40 7.61 -12.00
CA ALA A 48 -3.47 6.98 -11.05
C ALA A 48 -2.06 6.81 -11.61
N GLN A 49 -1.94 6.71 -12.93
CA GLN A 49 -0.64 6.53 -13.60
C GLN A 49 0.14 5.37 -13.00
N THR A 50 -0.58 4.29 -12.68
CA THR A 50 0.00 3.14 -12.00
C THR A 50 1.10 2.49 -12.82
N GLU A 51 2.25 2.26 -12.20
CA GLU A 51 3.35 1.53 -12.81
C GLU A 51 3.69 0.34 -11.92
N PHE A 52 3.79 -0.82 -12.56
CA PHE A 52 4.17 -2.05 -11.89
C PHE A 52 5.36 -2.65 -12.62
N ASN A 53 6.48 -2.83 -11.91
CA ASN A 53 7.75 -3.30 -12.48
C ASN A 53 8.20 -2.43 -13.65
N GLY A 54 7.98 -1.12 -13.55
CA GLY A 54 8.44 -0.16 -14.53
C GLY A 54 7.54 0.02 -15.74
N GLU A 55 6.40 -0.66 -15.80
CA GLU A 55 5.46 -0.56 -16.93
C GLU A 55 4.10 -0.08 -16.45
N LEU A 56 3.41 0.71 -17.28
CA LEU A 56 2.06 1.15 -16.95
C LEU A 56 1.16 -0.06 -16.79
N SER A 57 0.33 -0.01 -15.78
CA SER A 57 -0.64 -1.07 -15.49
C SER A 57 -2.03 -0.48 -15.31
N GLU A 58 -3.04 -1.16 -15.86
CA GLU A 58 -4.43 -0.76 -15.67
C GLU A 58 -5.01 -1.30 -14.36
N ALA A 59 -4.17 -1.85 -13.49
CA ALA A 59 -4.61 -2.45 -12.24
C ALA A 59 -5.32 -1.45 -11.35
N ARG A 60 -6.39 -1.93 -10.74
CA ARG A 60 -7.18 -1.20 -9.75
C ARG A 60 -7.44 -2.14 -8.58
N ALA A 61 -7.76 -1.56 -7.46
CA ALA A 61 -8.13 -2.35 -6.29
C ALA A 61 -9.30 -1.69 -5.58
N LYS A 62 -10.08 -2.52 -4.91
CA LYS A 62 -11.08 -2.03 -3.96
C LYS A 62 -10.38 -1.80 -2.64
N LEU A 63 -10.63 -0.66 -2.01
CA LEU A 63 -10.02 -0.29 -0.73
C LEU A 63 -11.08 -0.05 0.31
N ALA A 64 -10.81 -0.44 1.55
CA ALA A 64 -11.63 -0.08 2.70
C ALA A 64 -10.69 0.24 3.85
N PHE A 65 -11.00 1.32 4.57
CA PHE A 65 -10.13 1.83 5.63
C PHE A 65 -10.79 1.77 7.00
N PHE A 66 -10.01 1.35 8.00
CA PHE A 66 -10.38 1.39 9.40
C PHE A 66 -9.39 2.28 10.14
N ASP A 67 -9.88 3.37 10.70
CA ASP A 67 -9.04 4.25 11.51
C ASP A 67 -8.98 3.70 12.92
N CYS A 68 -7.81 3.20 13.30
CA CYS A 68 -7.62 2.56 14.61
C CYS A 68 -6.99 3.50 15.65
N GLY A 69 -6.96 4.80 15.35
CA GLY A 69 -6.38 5.80 16.23
C GLY A 69 -4.87 5.98 15.97
N GLN A 70 -4.06 5.02 16.40
CA GLN A 70 -2.62 5.11 16.22
C GLN A 70 -2.17 4.80 14.81
N LEU A 71 -2.96 4.03 14.04
CA LEU A 71 -2.69 3.72 12.63
C LEU A 71 -3.99 3.35 11.93
N GLN A 72 -3.92 3.20 10.64
CA GLN A 72 -5.05 2.82 9.80
C GLN A 72 -4.84 1.41 9.26
N ILE A 73 -5.88 0.60 9.25
CA ILE A 73 -5.85 -0.68 8.54
C ILE A 73 -6.50 -0.47 7.19
N GLU A 74 -5.82 -0.91 6.14
CA GLU A 74 -6.31 -0.83 4.77
C GLU A 74 -6.55 -2.23 4.23
N LEU A 75 -7.80 -2.53 3.83
CA LEU A 75 -8.09 -3.78 3.14
C LEU A 75 -8.01 -3.52 1.64
N ILE A 76 -7.44 -4.46 0.90
CA ILE A 76 -7.18 -4.30 -0.53
C ILE A 76 -7.64 -5.56 -1.25
N GLU A 77 -8.64 -5.42 -2.14
CA GLU A 77 -9.06 -6.52 -3.02
C GLU A 77 -8.65 -6.14 -4.44
N PRO A 78 -7.64 -6.83 -5.03
CA PRO A 78 -7.14 -6.46 -6.36
C PRO A 78 -8.07 -6.93 -7.48
N ASP A 79 -8.03 -6.22 -8.61
CA ASP A 79 -8.60 -6.74 -9.84
C ASP A 79 -7.62 -7.73 -10.48
N HIS A 80 -7.88 -8.16 -11.72
CA HIS A 80 -7.06 -9.18 -12.37
C HIS A 80 -5.88 -8.62 -13.16
N ASN A 81 -5.74 -7.30 -13.24
CA ASN A 81 -4.63 -6.69 -13.95
C ASN A 81 -3.33 -6.81 -13.13
N PRO A 82 -2.17 -6.78 -13.80
CA PRO A 82 -0.88 -6.93 -13.09
C PRO A 82 -0.64 -5.84 -12.05
N SER A 83 -0.36 -6.26 -10.83
CA SER A 83 -0.03 -5.36 -9.73
C SER A 83 0.66 -6.16 -8.63
N THR A 84 1.33 -5.44 -7.73
CA THR A 84 1.89 -6.08 -6.54
C THR A 84 0.78 -6.70 -5.68
N TRP A 85 -0.43 -6.10 -5.69
CA TRP A 85 -1.58 -6.63 -4.95
C TRP A 85 -2.04 -7.97 -5.52
N ARG A 86 -2.20 -8.05 -6.86
CA ARG A 86 -2.61 -9.29 -7.52
C ARG A 86 -1.56 -10.37 -7.37
N GLU A 87 -0.31 -10.00 -7.58
CA GLU A 87 0.79 -10.94 -7.45
C GLU A 87 0.88 -11.52 -6.04
N PHE A 88 0.71 -10.68 -5.03
CA PHE A 88 0.72 -11.13 -3.64
C PHE A 88 -0.40 -12.13 -3.37
N LEU A 89 -1.62 -11.80 -3.81
CA LEU A 89 -2.77 -12.68 -3.60
C LEU A 89 -2.57 -14.03 -4.27
N ASP A 90 -2.03 -14.01 -5.49
CA ASP A 90 -1.83 -15.25 -6.26
C ASP A 90 -0.73 -16.14 -5.67
N LYS A 91 0.33 -15.53 -5.14
CA LYS A 91 1.49 -16.29 -4.65
C LYS A 91 1.40 -16.61 -3.16
N GLU A 92 0.98 -15.65 -2.35
CA GLU A 92 0.99 -15.77 -0.90
C GLU A 92 -0.39 -16.04 -0.31
N GLY A 93 -1.44 -15.69 -1.04
CA GLY A 93 -2.80 -15.73 -0.51
C GLY A 93 -3.13 -14.44 0.24
N GLU A 94 -4.16 -14.49 1.09
CA GLU A 94 -4.59 -13.32 1.86
C GLU A 94 -3.64 -13.07 3.04
N GLY A 95 -3.45 -11.81 3.37
CA GLY A 95 -2.65 -11.46 4.54
C GLY A 95 -2.00 -10.10 4.43
N VAL A 96 -1.12 -9.81 5.39
CA VAL A 96 -0.45 -8.52 5.46
C VAL A 96 0.50 -8.35 4.29
N HIS A 97 0.30 -7.27 3.55
CA HIS A 97 1.07 -6.94 2.34
C HIS A 97 2.16 -5.91 2.64
N HIS A 98 1.81 -4.87 3.39
CA HIS A 98 2.76 -3.77 3.61
C HIS A 98 2.51 -3.04 4.91
N ILE A 99 3.55 -2.30 5.33
CA ILE A 99 3.44 -1.26 6.34
C ILE A 99 3.78 0.06 5.64
N ALA A 100 3.10 1.14 6.02
CA ALA A 100 3.23 2.42 5.35
C ALA A 100 3.81 3.48 6.24
N PHE A 101 4.55 4.40 5.61
CA PHE A 101 5.18 5.53 6.28
C PHE A 101 4.92 6.79 5.46
N SER A 102 4.55 7.88 6.13
CA SER A 102 4.43 9.18 5.48
C SER A 102 5.81 9.83 5.45
N ILE A 103 6.26 10.23 4.27
CA ILE A 103 7.59 10.78 4.09
C ILE A 103 7.53 12.03 3.21
N LYS A 104 8.66 12.69 3.09
CA LYS A 104 8.88 13.77 2.12
C LYS A 104 10.05 13.37 1.24
N GLY A 105 10.07 13.87 0.01
CA GLY A 105 11.14 13.55 -0.92
C GLY A 105 11.04 12.13 -1.44
N MET A 106 9.89 11.77 -2.00
CA MET A 106 9.64 10.43 -2.53
C MET A 106 10.73 9.96 -3.48
N LYS A 107 11.10 10.81 -4.43
CA LYS A 107 12.09 10.43 -5.44
C LYS A 107 13.43 10.08 -4.80
N GLU A 108 13.91 10.93 -3.89
CA GLU A 108 15.18 10.71 -3.21
C GLU A 108 15.15 9.46 -2.34
N LYS A 109 14.02 9.21 -1.67
CA LYS A 109 13.88 8.01 -0.84
C LYS A 109 13.90 6.75 -1.68
N ILE A 110 13.22 6.77 -2.83
CA ILE A 110 13.21 5.62 -3.75
C ILE A 110 14.63 5.32 -4.23
N GLU A 111 15.38 6.36 -4.62
CA GLU A 111 16.75 6.20 -5.09
C GLU A 111 17.66 5.64 -3.99
N LEU A 112 17.51 6.14 -2.77
CA LEU A 112 18.32 5.68 -1.65
C LEU A 112 18.02 4.20 -1.35
N LEU A 113 16.75 3.82 -1.32
CA LEU A 113 16.36 2.43 -1.08
C LEU A 113 16.85 1.53 -2.20
N HIS A 114 16.77 1.98 -3.44
CA HIS A 114 17.29 1.22 -4.58
C HIS A 114 18.79 0.93 -4.42
N SER A 115 19.55 1.93 -3.97
CA SER A 115 20.99 1.77 -3.74
C SER A 115 21.32 0.74 -2.65
N LYS A 116 20.33 0.42 -1.82
CA LYS A 116 20.47 -0.58 -0.75
C LYS A 116 19.81 -1.91 -1.12
N ASN A 117 19.58 -2.14 -2.40
CA ASN A 117 18.98 -3.36 -2.93
C ASN A 117 17.52 -3.56 -2.53
N MET A 118 16.82 -2.46 -2.29
CA MET A 118 15.39 -2.46 -2.00
C MET A 118 14.69 -1.68 -3.12
N PRO A 119 14.33 -2.35 -4.21
CA PRO A 119 13.83 -1.66 -5.41
C PRO A 119 12.36 -1.27 -5.32
N LEU A 120 12.01 -0.28 -6.13
CA LEU A 120 10.61 0.10 -6.34
C LEU A 120 9.90 -1.01 -7.13
N ILE A 121 8.72 -1.42 -6.66
CA ILE A 121 7.90 -2.41 -7.35
C ILE A 121 6.74 -1.75 -8.07
N GLN A 122 6.03 -0.86 -7.39
CA GLN A 122 4.82 -0.23 -7.92
C GLN A 122 4.69 1.16 -7.36
N LYS A 123 4.15 2.07 -8.17
CA LYS A 123 3.83 3.42 -7.72
C LYS A 123 2.58 3.91 -8.39
N GLY A 124 1.96 4.92 -7.81
CA GLY A 124 0.76 5.52 -8.37
C GLY A 124 0.42 6.83 -7.70
N GLU A 125 -0.54 7.53 -8.32
CA GLU A 125 -1.03 8.81 -7.83
C GLU A 125 -2.43 8.65 -7.27
N PHE A 126 -2.78 9.47 -6.31
CA PHE A 126 -4.16 9.59 -5.83
C PHE A 126 -4.42 11.05 -5.53
N THR A 127 -5.70 11.39 -5.30
CA THR A 127 -6.03 12.77 -4.99
C THR A 127 -5.29 13.23 -3.73
N GLY A 128 -4.42 14.21 -3.90
CA GLY A 128 -3.67 14.80 -2.78
C GLY A 128 -2.30 14.21 -2.51
N GLY A 129 -1.86 13.23 -3.31
CA GLY A 129 -0.54 12.65 -3.07
C GLY A 129 -0.20 11.47 -3.96
N ARG A 130 0.76 10.69 -3.51
CA ARG A 130 1.25 9.53 -4.24
C ARG A 130 1.77 8.47 -3.31
N TYR A 131 1.85 7.24 -3.83
CA TYR A 131 2.40 6.12 -3.08
C TYR A 131 3.47 5.39 -3.89
N ALA A 132 4.31 4.66 -3.18
CA ALA A 132 5.28 3.78 -3.80
C ALA A 132 5.47 2.55 -2.91
N TYR A 133 5.46 1.36 -3.53
CA TYR A 133 5.78 0.12 -2.82
C TYR A 133 7.21 -0.26 -3.12
N ILE A 134 7.96 -0.52 -2.07
CA ILE A 134 9.36 -0.89 -2.12
C ILE A 134 9.52 -2.33 -1.68
N ASP A 135 10.33 -3.11 -2.40
CA ASP A 135 10.57 -4.51 -2.03
C ASP A 135 11.55 -4.60 -0.87
N THR A 136 11.01 -4.56 0.32
CA THR A 136 11.77 -4.74 1.55
C THR A 136 11.54 -6.13 2.15
N PHE A 137 10.90 -7.02 1.38
CA PHE A 137 10.43 -8.29 1.96
C PHE A 137 11.55 -9.17 2.50
N SER A 138 12.68 -9.25 1.79
CA SER A 138 13.76 -10.11 2.28
C SER A 138 14.35 -9.60 3.58
N GLU A 139 14.38 -8.29 3.79
CA GLU A 139 14.95 -7.69 5.02
C GLU A 139 13.92 -7.55 6.12
N LEU A 140 12.71 -7.07 5.80
CA LEU A 140 11.71 -6.69 6.80
C LEU A 140 10.53 -7.66 6.89
N LYS A 141 10.44 -8.60 5.96
CA LYS A 141 9.38 -9.62 5.89
C LYS A 141 8.00 -9.07 5.54
N VAL A 142 7.93 -7.82 5.14
CA VAL A 142 6.76 -7.15 4.55
C VAL A 142 7.27 -6.17 3.51
N LEU A 143 6.42 -5.74 2.61
CA LEU A 143 6.74 -4.64 1.72
C LEU A 143 6.60 -3.33 2.49
N THR A 144 7.28 -2.31 2.03
CA THR A 144 7.18 -0.96 2.59
C THR A 144 6.42 -0.08 1.62
N GLU A 145 5.44 0.65 2.12
CA GLU A 145 4.78 1.68 1.33
C GLU A 145 5.25 3.06 1.78
N LEU A 146 5.67 3.87 0.81
CA LEU A 146 5.96 5.27 1.04
C LEU A 146 4.74 6.08 0.61
N LEU A 147 4.30 6.98 1.47
CA LEU A 147 3.18 7.88 1.18
C LEU A 147 3.71 9.30 1.24
N GLU A 148 3.41 10.09 0.22
CA GLU A 148 3.78 11.49 0.20
C GLU A 148 2.57 12.31 -0.19
N ASN A 149 2.16 13.22 0.69
CA ASN A 149 1.06 14.12 0.41
C ASN A 149 1.60 15.42 -0.19
N ASP A 150 0.78 16.04 -1.04
CA ASP A 150 1.16 17.29 -1.72
C ASP A 150 1.40 18.41 -0.73
N LYS A 151 0.72 18.35 0.40
CA LYS A 151 0.90 19.33 1.46
C LYS A 151 0.75 18.67 2.81
#